data_03039189c34e07f35f673d92a6fe2acb
#
_entry.id   03039189c34e07f35f673d92a6fe2acb
#
_cell.length_a   1.000
_cell.length_b   1.000
_cell.length_c   1.000
_cell.angle_alpha   90.00
_cell.angle_beta   90.00
_cell.angle_gamma   90.00
#
_symmetry.space_group_name_H-M   'P 1'
#
loop_
_entity.id
_entity.type
_entity.pdbx_description
1 polymer ?
#
loop_
_entity_poly.entity_id
_entity_poly.type
_entity_poly.pdbx_seq_one_letter_code
_entity_poly.pdbx_strand_id
1 'polypeptide(L)'
;MSFDTTQSQSGVSVSLAVFVGLVLALFGSPLLGQLDIADRFSTTTTGSMLINSVSMWALVAAVFVVVRFWERRPLGSIGLEMPTRRQAAVGVGAGLGGLVLGMLATGIAVAAFSLEQPETLSTIAELSLPVKLAIVATGVITEEFLWRGYPIERLTELTGSLWIGGATSFIVFLAVHFPAWGIVGAIPQAVFALALVGVYLRTRNVVACILTHTVINVVMVLVLPAFL
;
A
#
# COMPACT_ATOMS: atom_id res chain seq x y z
N MET A 1 47.62 -4.92 18.48
CA MET A 1 46.29 -5.51 18.20
C MET A 1 45.36 -4.35 17.96
N SER A 2 45.22 -3.95 16.68
CA SER A 2 44.33 -2.86 16.28
C SER A 2 42.93 -3.42 16.10
N PHE A 3 41.98 -3.05 16.97
CA PHE A 3 40.58 -3.38 16.80
C PHE A 3 40.04 -2.60 15.61
N ASP A 4 39.59 -3.33 14.60
CA ASP A 4 38.99 -2.79 13.39
C ASP A 4 37.59 -2.22 13.72
N THR A 5 37.56 -0.92 14.00
CA THR A 5 36.33 -0.15 14.32
C THR A 5 35.42 0.07 13.10
N THR A 6 35.86 -0.29 11.90
CA THR A 6 35.11 -0.08 10.64
C THR A 6 33.91 -1.02 10.49
N GLN A 7 33.97 -2.27 11.01
CA GLN A 7 32.84 -3.21 10.94
C GLN A 7 31.67 -2.81 11.87
N SER A 8 31.96 -2.21 13.03
CA SER A 8 30.93 -1.77 13.98
C SER A 8 30.10 -0.60 13.46
N GLN A 9 30.74 0.34 12.75
CA GLN A 9 30.05 1.51 12.20
C GLN A 9 29.16 1.17 10.99
N SER A 10 29.57 0.21 10.16
CA SER A 10 28.74 -0.21 9.01
C SER A 10 27.48 -0.95 9.44
N GLY A 11 27.55 -1.79 10.47
CA GLY A 11 26.40 -2.52 10.99
C GLY A 11 25.34 -1.62 11.63
N VAL A 12 25.76 -0.61 12.40
CA VAL A 12 24.84 0.38 13.00
C VAL A 12 24.21 1.27 11.94
N SER A 13 24.99 1.69 10.93
CA SER A 13 24.52 2.52 9.82
C SER A 13 23.44 1.80 8.97
N VAL A 14 23.65 0.53 8.66
CA VAL A 14 22.67 -0.29 7.92
C VAL A 14 21.40 -0.48 8.73
N SER A 15 21.52 -0.75 10.03
CA SER A 15 20.38 -0.89 10.94
C SER A 15 19.55 0.39 11.04
N LEU A 16 20.19 1.56 11.11
CA LEU A 16 19.50 2.85 11.14
C LEU A 16 18.79 3.15 9.82
N ALA A 17 19.40 2.85 8.67
CA ALA A 17 18.78 3.03 7.37
C ALA A 17 17.50 2.19 7.24
N VAL A 18 17.56 0.91 7.63
CA VAL A 18 16.40 0.01 7.63
C VAL A 18 15.31 0.52 8.57
N PHE A 19 15.67 0.97 9.77
CA PHE A 19 14.69 1.53 10.71
C PHE A 19 13.99 2.77 10.15
N VAL A 20 14.75 3.74 9.62
CA VAL A 20 14.18 4.95 9.00
C VAL A 20 13.29 4.58 7.81
N GLY A 21 13.74 3.67 6.95
CA GLY A 21 12.96 3.20 5.82
C GLY A 21 11.64 2.53 6.24
N LEU A 22 11.64 1.71 7.30
CA LEU A 22 10.43 1.09 7.85
C LEU A 22 9.47 2.13 8.42
N VAL A 23 9.97 3.13 9.14
CA VAL A 23 9.14 4.23 9.66
C VAL A 23 8.51 5.01 8.51
N LEU A 24 9.28 5.37 7.49
CA LEU A 24 8.77 6.08 6.31
C LEU A 24 7.73 5.25 5.55
N ALA A 25 8.01 3.96 5.33
CA ALA A 25 7.14 3.10 4.54
C ALA A 25 5.83 2.77 5.27
N LEU A 26 5.89 2.38 6.54
CA LEU A 26 4.72 1.94 7.29
C LEU A 26 3.89 3.10 7.85
N PHE A 27 4.55 4.17 8.30
CA PHE A 27 3.93 5.23 9.07
C PHE A 27 4.01 6.62 8.43
N GLY A 28 4.73 6.78 7.31
CA GLY A 28 4.88 8.07 6.65
C GLY A 28 3.55 8.69 6.24
N SER A 29 2.67 7.92 5.60
CA SER A 29 1.36 8.40 5.16
C SER A 29 0.47 8.83 6.34
N PRO A 30 0.24 8.02 7.40
CA PRO A 30 -0.56 8.47 8.54
C PRO A 30 0.06 9.63 9.31
N LEU A 31 1.39 9.72 9.39
CA LEU A 31 2.06 10.87 10.01
C LEU A 31 1.84 12.16 9.22
N LEU A 32 1.90 12.10 7.89
CA LEU A 32 1.61 13.25 7.03
C LEU A 32 0.13 13.65 7.11
N GLY A 33 -0.78 12.68 7.23
CA GLY A 33 -2.21 12.91 7.46
C GLY A 33 -2.48 13.67 8.76
N GLN A 34 -1.79 13.33 9.86
CA GLN A 34 -1.92 14.04 11.14
C GLN A 34 -1.41 15.49 11.11
N LEU A 35 -0.57 15.83 10.14
CA LEU A 35 -0.10 17.21 9.96
C LEU A 35 -1.08 18.06 9.15
N ASP A 36 -2.18 17.49 8.68
CA ASP A 36 -3.23 18.14 7.87
C ASP A 36 -2.67 18.92 6.67
N ILE A 37 -1.58 18.40 6.08
CA ILE A 37 -0.85 19.09 5.00
C ILE A 37 -1.80 19.36 3.83
N ALA A 38 -2.63 18.39 3.46
CA ALA A 38 -3.55 18.53 2.35
C ALA A 38 -4.52 19.69 2.57
N ASP A 39 -5.10 19.79 3.77
CA ASP A 39 -6.11 20.80 4.10
C ASP A 39 -5.51 22.19 4.34
N ARG A 40 -4.22 22.27 4.68
CA ARG A 40 -3.50 23.55 4.76
C ARG A 40 -3.26 24.21 3.40
N PHE A 41 -3.13 23.41 2.35
CA PHE A 41 -2.80 23.88 1.00
C PHE A 41 -3.98 23.80 0.03
N SER A 42 -5.10 23.19 0.41
CA SER A 42 -6.31 23.12 -0.41
C SER A 42 -7.57 23.20 0.43
N THR A 43 -8.56 23.91 -0.10
CA THR A 43 -9.92 23.99 0.46
C THR A 43 -10.91 23.12 -0.31
N THR A 44 -10.46 22.40 -1.33
CA THR A 44 -11.30 21.52 -2.16
C THR A 44 -10.90 20.08 -1.98
N THR A 45 -11.87 19.17 -1.96
CA THR A 45 -11.66 17.73 -1.89
C THR A 45 -10.68 17.23 -2.96
N THR A 46 -10.87 17.65 -4.20
CA THR A 46 -9.97 17.31 -5.31
C THR A 46 -8.53 17.77 -5.04
N GLY A 47 -8.36 19.01 -4.59
CA GLY A 47 -7.03 19.54 -4.27
C GLY A 47 -6.37 18.77 -3.12
N SER A 48 -7.09 18.48 -2.03
CA SER A 48 -6.57 17.70 -0.91
C SER A 48 -6.15 16.28 -1.36
N MET A 49 -6.94 15.62 -2.22
CA MET A 49 -6.58 14.30 -2.77
C MET A 49 -5.33 14.34 -3.67
N LEU A 50 -5.16 15.39 -4.48
CA LEU A 50 -3.97 15.55 -5.31
C LEU A 50 -2.73 15.85 -4.48
N ILE A 51 -2.83 16.68 -3.44
CA ILE A 51 -1.72 16.93 -2.50
C ILE A 51 -1.33 15.65 -1.76
N ASN A 52 -2.32 14.87 -1.31
CA ASN A 52 -2.05 13.58 -0.71
C ASN A 52 -1.34 12.63 -1.70
N SER A 53 -1.77 12.62 -2.96
CA SER A 53 -1.09 11.84 -4.01
C SER A 53 0.38 12.26 -4.18
N VAL A 54 0.66 13.56 -4.22
CA VAL A 54 2.05 14.07 -4.28
C VAL A 54 2.85 13.65 -3.04
N SER A 55 2.24 13.69 -1.86
CA SER A 55 2.87 13.26 -0.61
C SER A 55 3.23 11.76 -0.62
N MET A 56 2.36 10.92 -1.19
CA MET A 56 2.66 9.49 -1.37
C MET A 56 3.86 9.26 -2.29
N TRP A 57 3.94 9.99 -3.40
CA TRP A 57 5.11 9.91 -4.28
C TRP A 57 6.39 10.44 -3.61
N ALA A 58 6.31 11.46 -2.78
CA ALA A 58 7.45 11.94 -2.00
C ALA A 58 7.94 10.87 -0.99
N LEU A 59 7.03 10.13 -0.35
CA LEU A 59 7.40 9.00 0.52
C LEU A 59 8.07 7.87 -0.28
N VAL A 60 7.54 7.51 -1.45
CA VAL A 60 8.20 6.53 -2.33
C VAL A 60 9.59 6.99 -2.71
N ALA A 61 9.76 8.27 -3.09
CA ALA A 61 11.06 8.83 -3.40
C ALA A 61 12.03 8.77 -2.20
N ALA A 62 11.55 9.08 -1.00
CA ALA A 62 12.34 9.00 0.23
C ALA A 62 12.79 7.56 0.52
N VAL A 63 11.89 6.58 0.44
CA VAL A 63 12.23 5.15 0.62
C VAL A 63 13.15 4.66 -0.51
N PHE A 64 12.93 5.10 -1.74
CA PHE A 64 13.86 4.82 -2.86
C PHE A 64 15.27 5.31 -2.57
N VAL A 65 15.40 6.55 -2.04
CA VAL A 65 16.71 7.11 -1.64
C VAL A 65 17.33 6.26 -0.53
N VAL A 66 16.57 5.84 0.46
CA VAL A 66 17.04 4.93 1.52
C VAL A 66 17.59 3.64 0.90
N VAL A 67 16.81 2.94 0.07
CA VAL A 67 17.22 1.67 -0.54
C VAL A 67 18.46 1.86 -1.41
N ARG A 68 18.45 2.87 -2.28
CA ARG A 68 19.45 2.97 -3.34
C ARG A 68 20.76 3.57 -2.87
N PHE A 69 20.70 4.56 -2.00
CA PHE A 69 21.87 5.36 -1.61
C PHE A 69 22.34 5.10 -0.18
N TRP A 70 21.42 4.82 0.75
CA TRP A 70 21.79 4.56 2.14
C TRP A 70 22.06 3.08 2.40
N GLU A 71 21.12 2.20 2.03
CA GLU A 71 21.35 0.74 2.10
C GLU A 71 22.26 0.23 0.97
N ARG A 72 22.39 0.98 -0.14
CA ARG A 72 23.17 0.63 -1.33
C ARG A 72 22.73 -0.69 -1.96
N ARG A 73 21.41 -0.94 -2.00
CA ARG A 73 20.82 -2.18 -2.53
C ARG A 73 20.12 -1.93 -3.88
N PRO A 74 20.02 -2.98 -4.72
CA PRO A 74 19.20 -2.92 -5.92
C PRO A 74 17.71 -2.91 -5.55
N LEU A 75 16.85 -2.39 -6.44
CA LEU A 75 15.40 -2.36 -6.24
C LEU A 75 14.77 -3.77 -6.23
N GLY A 76 15.40 -4.76 -6.86
CA GLY A 76 15.03 -6.17 -6.74
C GLY A 76 15.06 -6.68 -5.29
N SER A 77 15.87 -6.03 -4.39
CA SER A 77 15.89 -6.37 -2.95
C SER A 77 14.59 -6.06 -2.20
N ILE A 78 13.66 -5.38 -2.83
CA ILE A 78 12.32 -5.10 -2.33
C ILE A 78 11.23 -5.68 -3.27
N GLY A 79 11.61 -6.63 -4.14
CA GLY A 79 10.69 -7.28 -5.06
C GLY A 79 10.25 -6.44 -6.26
N LEU A 80 10.90 -5.30 -6.53
CA LEU A 80 10.59 -4.46 -7.68
C LEU A 80 11.35 -4.96 -8.91
N GLU A 81 10.77 -5.95 -9.57
CA GLU A 81 11.29 -6.61 -10.78
C GLU A 81 10.14 -6.90 -11.75
N MET A 82 10.48 -7.08 -13.03
CA MET A 82 9.47 -7.47 -14.04
C MET A 82 8.90 -8.85 -13.68
N PRO A 83 7.57 -8.99 -13.58
CA PRO A 83 6.95 -10.26 -13.23
C PRO A 83 7.02 -11.24 -14.42
N THR A 84 7.18 -12.50 -14.12
CA THR A 84 6.94 -13.57 -15.08
C THR A 84 5.45 -13.63 -15.46
N ARG A 85 5.13 -14.25 -16.59
CA ARG A 85 3.72 -14.45 -17.02
C ARG A 85 2.89 -15.16 -15.94
N ARG A 86 3.48 -16.11 -15.21
CA ARG A 86 2.81 -16.83 -14.10
C ARG A 86 2.54 -15.89 -12.93
N GLN A 87 3.49 -15.06 -12.54
CA GLN A 87 3.31 -14.08 -11.45
C GLN A 87 2.25 -13.04 -11.81
N ALA A 88 2.26 -12.55 -13.07
CA ALA A 88 1.23 -11.64 -13.58
C ALA A 88 -0.17 -12.29 -13.55
N ALA A 89 -0.29 -13.53 -14.01
CA ALA A 89 -1.56 -14.27 -13.97
C ALA A 89 -2.06 -14.51 -12.53
N VAL A 90 -1.16 -14.82 -11.59
CA VAL A 90 -1.49 -14.93 -10.15
C VAL A 90 -2.00 -13.59 -9.64
N GLY A 91 -1.34 -12.48 -9.98
CA GLY A 91 -1.77 -11.14 -9.57
C GLY A 91 -3.18 -10.78 -10.07
N VAL A 92 -3.42 -10.93 -11.38
CA VAL A 92 -4.74 -10.64 -11.97
C VAL A 92 -5.81 -11.56 -11.39
N GLY A 93 -5.55 -12.87 -11.29
CA GLY A 93 -6.49 -13.85 -10.73
C GLY A 93 -6.83 -13.56 -9.26
N ALA A 94 -5.84 -13.18 -8.46
CA ALA A 94 -6.05 -12.78 -7.06
C ALA A 94 -6.87 -11.48 -6.95
N GLY A 95 -6.66 -10.52 -7.85
CA GLY A 95 -7.46 -9.30 -7.93
C GLY A 95 -8.94 -9.59 -8.22
N LEU A 96 -9.22 -10.42 -9.23
CA LEU A 96 -10.58 -10.83 -9.57
C LEU A 96 -11.24 -11.62 -8.44
N GLY A 97 -10.52 -12.60 -7.86
CA GLY A 97 -11.02 -13.38 -6.71
C GLY A 97 -11.28 -12.51 -5.48
N GLY A 98 -10.35 -11.59 -5.19
CA GLY A 98 -10.48 -10.61 -4.11
C GLY A 98 -11.71 -9.72 -4.27
N LEU A 99 -11.97 -9.21 -5.48
CA LEU A 99 -13.17 -8.43 -5.78
C LEU A 99 -14.44 -9.21 -5.48
N VAL A 100 -14.57 -10.43 -6.04
CA VAL A 100 -15.75 -11.25 -5.83
C VAL A 100 -15.97 -11.52 -4.33
N LEU A 101 -14.93 -11.95 -3.62
CA LEU A 101 -15.03 -12.27 -2.19
C LEU A 101 -15.29 -11.02 -1.34
N GLY A 102 -14.61 -9.90 -1.64
CA GLY A 102 -14.79 -8.64 -0.91
C GLY A 102 -16.19 -8.07 -1.09
N MET A 103 -16.72 -8.08 -2.31
CA MET A 103 -18.09 -7.60 -2.59
C MET A 103 -19.14 -8.50 -1.95
N LEU A 104 -18.96 -9.83 -2.01
CA LEU A 104 -19.87 -10.78 -1.34
C LEU A 104 -19.85 -10.58 0.18
N ALA A 105 -18.67 -10.51 0.80
CA ALA A 105 -18.55 -10.30 2.23
C ALA A 105 -19.19 -8.98 2.67
N THR A 106 -18.98 -7.90 1.91
CA THR A 106 -19.59 -6.59 2.18
C THR A 106 -21.11 -6.65 2.03
N GLY A 107 -21.61 -7.24 0.95
CA GLY A 107 -23.05 -7.38 0.70
C GLY A 107 -23.77 -8.17 1.80
N ILE A 108 -23.17 -9.27 2.25
CA ILE A 108 -23.69 -10.06 3.36
C ILE A 108 -23.71 -9.25 4.66
N ALA A 109 -22.62 -8.54 4.98
CA ALA A 109 -22.53 -7.76 6.20
C ALA A 109 -23.53 -6.59 6.21
N VAL A 110 -23.63 -5.85 5.09
CA VAL A 110 -24.61 -4.75 4.94
C VAL A 110 -26.03 -5.27 5.10
N ALA A 111 -26.39 -6.39 4.46
CA ALA A 111 -27.71 -6.97 4.56
C ALA A 111 -28.04 -7.51 5.98
N ALA A 112 -27.05 -8.13 6.65
CA ALA A 112 -27.24 -8.72 7.97
C ALA A 112 -27.31 -7.69 9.10
N PHE A 113 -26.57 -6.59 8.99
CA PHE A 113 -26.41 -5.60 10.06
C PHE A 113 -26.93 -4.21 9.71
N SER A 114 -27.59 -4.04 8.56
CA SER A 114 -28.15 -2.75 8.09
C SER A 114 -27.12 -1.61 8.14
N LEU A 115 -25.89 -1.89 7.69
CA LEU A 115 -24.78 -0.93 7.74
C LEU A 115 -24.91 0.10 6.62
N GLU A 116 -24.56 1.35 6.91
CA GLU A 116 -24.55 2.44 5.94
C GLU A 116 -23.24 2.45 5.13
N GLN A 117 -23.33 2.84 3.86
CA GLN A 117 -22.15 2.95 2.99
C GLN A 117 -21.25 4.10 3.42
N PRO A 118 -19.92 3.97 3.32
CA PRO A 118 -19.00 5.05 3.63
C PRO A 118 -19.20 6.27 2.73
N GLU A 119 -19.22 7.48 3.29
CA GLU A 119 -19.29 8.75 2.52
C GLU A 119 -18.14 8.90 1.52
N THR A 120 -17.00 8.27 1.79
CA THR A 120 -15.84 8.24 0.88
C THR A 120 -16.22 7.70 -0.51
N LEU A 121 -17.17 6.77 -0.62
CA LEU A 121 -17.63 6.24 -1.91
C LEU A 121 -18.33 7.31 -2.75
N SER A 122 -19.27 8.09 -2.16
CA SER A 122 -19.95 9.17 -2.85
C SER A 122 -18.97 10.29 -3.23
N THR A 123 -18.05 10.64 -2.32
CA THR A 123 -16.99 11.61 -2.60
C THR A 123 -16.14 11.22 -3.82
N ILE A 124 -15.73 9.95 -3.91
CA ILE A 124 -14.98 9.44 -5.06
C ILE A 124 -15.86 9.42 -6.33
N ALA A 125 -17.14 9.11 -6.20
CA ALA A 125 -18.06 9.08 -7.35
C ALA A 125 -18.19 10.44 -8.04
N GLU A 126 -18.10 11.53 -7.30
CA GLU A 126 -18.20 12.92 -7.81
C GLU A 126 -16.91 13.43 -8.49
N LEU A 127 -15.77 12.75 -8.30
CA LEU A 127 -14.52 13.20 -8.90
C LEU A 127 -14.52 13.05 -10.44
N SER A 128 -13.85 13.98 -11.11
CA SER A 128 -13.64 13.87 -12.56
C SER A 128 -12.78 12.67 -12.93
N LEU A 129 -12.99 12.09 -14.11
CA LEU A 129 -12.25 10.93 -14.59
C LEU A 129 -10.72 11.11 -14.54
N PRO A 130 -10.12 12.25 -14.96
CA PRO A 130 -8.67 12.43 -14.83
C PRO A 130 -8.17 12.34 -13.39
N VAL A 131 -8.93 12.86 -12.42
CA VAL A 131 -8.59 12.80 -10.99
C VAL A 131 -8.70 11.35 -10.50
N LYS A 132 -9.77 10.63 -10.84
CA LYS A 132 -9.92 9.21 -10.52
C LYS A 132 -8.74 8.38 -11.05
N LEU A 133 -8.33 8.61 -12.30
CA LEU A 133 -7.18 7.93 -12.89
C LEU A 133 -5.87 8.25 -12.15
N ALA A 134 -5.67 9.51 -11.76
CA ALA A 134 -4.48 9.93 -11.03
C ALA A 134 -4.41 9.27 -9.64
N ILE A 135 -5.51 9.25 -8.88
CA ILE A 135 -5.53 8.61 -7.55
C ILE A 135 -5.40 7.08 -7.63
N VAL A 136 -6.02 6.45 -8.64
CA VAL A 136 -5.85 5.00 -8.87
C VAL A 136 -4.39 4.69 -9.19
N ALA A 137 -3.79 5.38 -10.16
CA ALA A 137 -2.40 5.15 -10.55
C ALA A 137 -1.44 5.40 -9.35
N THR A 138 -1.69 6.47 -8.59
CA THR A 138 -0.89 6.74 -7.38
C THR A 138 -1.07 5.63 -6.36
N GLY A 139 -2.28 5.29 -5.96
CA GLY A 139 -2.56 4.30 -4.93
C GLY A 139 -1.91 2.95 -5.27
N VAL A 140 -2.20 2.39 -6.46
CA VAL A 140 -1.72 1.05 -6.83
C VAL A 140 -0.20 0.94 -6.91
N ILE A 141 0.52 2.02 -7.21
CA ILE A 141 1.98 2.00 -7.30
C ILE A 141 2.61 2.29 -5.95
N THR A 142 2.22 3.40 -5.33
CA THR A 142 2.86 3.89 -4.11
C THR A 142 2.58 3.00 -2.91
N GLU A 143 1.35 2.49 -2.80
CA GLU A 143 0.93 1.64 -1.71
C GLU A 143 1.63 0.28 -1.75
N GLU A 144 1.74 -0.34 -2.93
CA GLU A 144 2.43 -1.63 -3.03
C GLU A 144 3.94 -1.49 -2.77
N PHE A 145 4.54 -0.37 -3.18
CA PHE A 145 5.94 -0.08 -2.86
C PHE A 145 6.14 0.12 -1.35
N LEU A 146 5.29 0.95 -0.71
CA LEU A 146 5.43 1.33 0.69
C LEU A 146 5.00 0.22 1.66
N TRP A 147 3.92 -0.51 1.39
CA TRP A 147 3.39 -1.49 2.34
C TRP A 147 3.74 -2.95 2.00
N ARG A 148 4.08 -3.30 0.77
CA ARG A 148 4.47 -4.67 0.40
C ARG A 148 5.95 -4.79 0.12
N GLY A 149 6.47 -4.01 -0.81
CA GLY A 149 7.84 -4.16 -1.25
C GLY A 149 8.85 -4.01 -0.14
N TYR A 150 8.99 -2.79 0.37
CA TYR A 150 10.02 -2.47 1.35
C TYR A 150 9.82 -3.16 2.72
N PRO A 151 8.65 -3.01 3.40
CA PRO A 151 8.54 -3.49 4.78
C PRO A 151 8.54 -5.01 4.89
N ILE A 152 7.90 -5.74 3.97
CA ILE A 152 7.87 -7.20 4.05
C ILE A 152 9.30 -7.75 3.93
N GLU A 153 10.11 -7.23 3.00
CA GLU A 153 11.48 -7.68 2.82
C GLU A 153 12.35 -7.36 4.03
N ARG A 154 12.32 -6.11 4.51
CA ARG A 154 13.18 -5.69 5.62
C ARG A 154 12.77 -6.34 6.94
N LEU A 155 11.47 -6.50 7.21
CA LEU A 155 11.00 -7.24 8.38
C LEU A 155 11.35 -8.72 8.28
N THR A 156 11.31 -9.32 7.09
CA THR A 156 11.75 -10.70 6.88
C THR A 156 13.23 -10.85 7.19
N GLU A 157 14.08 -9.92 6.75
CA GLU A 157 15.51 -9.93 7.05
C GLU A 157 15.79 -9.78 8.55
N LEU A 158 15.03 -8.92 9.24
CA LEU A 158 15.20 -8.67 10.68
C LEU A 158 14.70 -9.80 11.57
N THR A 159 13.60 -10.46 11.17
CA THR A 159 12.91 -11.45 12.01
C THR A 159 13.13 -12.89 11.58
N GLY A 160 13.68 -13.11 10.39
CA GLY A 160 13.79 -14.44 9.77
C GLY A 160 12.43 -14.99 9.28
N SER A 161 11.34 -14.21 9.33
CA SER A 161 9.99 -14.70 9.04
C SER A 161 9.25 -13.82 8.03
N LEU A 162 8.97 -14.40 6.87
CA LEU A 162 8.15 -13.78 5.84
C LEU A 162 6.71 -13.52 6.32
N TRP A 163 6.19 -14.36 7.21
CA TRP A 163 4.87 -14.22 7.77
C TRP A 163 4.74 -13.02 8.71
N ILE A 164 5.78 -12.70 9.48
CA ILE A 164 5.80 -11.50 10.32
C ILE A 164 5.77 -10.26 9.44
N GLY A 165 6.57 -10.21 8.38
CA GLY A 165 6.54 -9.11 7.41
C GLY A 165 5.16 -8.94 6.78
N GLY A 166 4.55 -10.03 6.31
CA GLY A 166 3.21 -10.02 5.72
C GLY A 166 2.11 -9.61 6.71
N ALA A 167 2.13 -10.16 7.93
CA ALA A 167 1.15 -9.81 8.96
C ALA A 167 1.26 -8.34 9.39
N THR A 168 2.47 -7.83 9.56
CA THR A 168 2.68 -6.41 9.89
C THR A 168 2.16 -5.51 8.76
N SER A 169 2.49 -5.82 7.51
CA SER A 169 1.97 -5.11 6.34
C SER A 169 0.44 -5.09 6.31
N PHE A 170 -0.19 -6.24 6.52
CA PHE A 170 -1.66 -6.38 6.56
C PHE A 170 -2.29 -5.51 7.65
N ILE A 171 -1.80 -5.61 8.88
CA ILE A 171 -2.35 -4.90 10.05
C ILE A 171 -2.21 -3.39 9.87
N VAL A 172 -1.02 -2.92 9.49
CA VAL A 172 -0.77 -1.49 9.32
C VAL A 172 -1.61 -0.93 8.17
N PHE A 173 -1.71 -1.65 7.06
CA PHE A 173 -2.53 -1.25 5.91
C PHE A 173 -4.00 -1.06 6.31
N LEU A 174 -4.59 -2.00 7.03
CA LEU A 174 -5.97 -1.87 7.52
C LEU A 174 -6.13 -0.69 8.51
N ALA A 175 -5.19 -0.55 9.43
CA ALA A 175 -5.25 0.51 10.44
C ALA A 175 -5.21 1.91 9.79
N VAL A 176 -4.39 2.09 8.75
CA VAL A 176 -4.28 3.36 8.01
C VAL A 176 -5.55 3.68 7.23
N HIS A 177 -6.23 2.68 6.70
CA HIS A 177 -7.43 2.88 5.89
C HIS A 177 -8.72 3.01 6.72
N PHE A 178 -8.74 2.48 7.93
CA PHE A 178 -9.93 2.44 8.78
C PHE A 178 -10.58 3.81 9.03
N PRO A 179 -9.85 4.92 9.29
CA PRO A 179 -10.46 6.23 9.49
C PRO A 179 -11.27 6.74 8.30
N ALA A 180 -10.83 6.44 7.07
CA ALA A 180 -11.49 6.89 5.85
C ALA A 180 -12.67 5.99 5.44
N TRP A 181 -12.61 4.71 5.76
CA TRP A 181 -13.56 3.71 5.24
C TRP A 181 -14.51 3.15 6.30
N GLY A 182 -14.23 3.34 7.59
CA GLY A 182 -15.05 2.81 8.68
C GLY A 182 -15.17 1.29 8.67
N ILE A 183 -16.14 0.76 9.42
CA ILE A 183 -16.35 -0.70 9.56
C ILE A 183 -16.75 -1.34 8.23
N VAL A 184 -17.67 -0.71 7.48
CA VAL A 184 -18.18 -1.28 6.23
C VAL A 184 -17.10 -1.37 5.17
N GLY A 185 -16.30 -0.32 5.03
CA GLY A 185 -15.18 -0.33 4.11
C GLY A 185 -14.01 -1.21 4.56
N ALA A 186 -13.85 -1.44 5.87
CA ALA A 186 -12.82 -2.34 6.39
C ALA A 186 -13.04 -3.81 5.97
N ILE A 187 -14.29 -4.23 5.71
CA ILE A 187 -14.61 -5.59 5.28
C ILE A 187 -13.97 -5.94 3.93
N PRO A 188 -14.27 -5.21 2.82
CA PRO A 188 -13.62 -5.47 1.54
C PRO A 188 -12.12 -5.16 1.60
N GLN A 189 -11.69 -4.12 2.33
CA GLN A 189 -10.28 -3.80 2.51
C GLN A 189 -9.48 -4.95 3.14
N ALA A 190 -10.04 -5.66 4.12
CA ALA A 190 -9.39 -6.82 4.71
C ALA A 190 -9.19 -7.95 3.67
N VAL A 191 -10.20 -8.22 2.85
CA VAL A 191 -10.11 -9.22 1.77
C VAL A 191 -9.06 -8.81 0.74
N PHE A 192 -9.07 -7.54 0.31
CA PHE A 192 -8.13 -7.02 -0.67
C PHE A 192 -6.69 -7.04 -0.12
N ALA A 193 -6.50 -6.61 1.12
CA ALA A 193 -5.20 -6.63 1.78
C ALA A 193 -4.65 -8.06 1.93
N LEU A 194 -5.51 -9.05 2.26
CA LEU A 194 -5.13 -10.46 2.29
C LEU A 194 -4.72 -10.98 0.92
N ALA A 195 -5.46 -10.62 -0.14
CA ALA A 195 -5.12 -11.00 -1.50
C ALA A 195 -3.75 -10.42 -1.91
N LEU A 196 -3.50 -9.13 -1.64
CA LEU A 196 -2.24 -8.44 -1.94
C LEU A 196 -1.06 -9.03 -1.18
N VAL A 197 -1.21 -9.24 0.13
CA VAL A 197 -0.17 -9.89 0.94
C VAL A 197 0.04 -11.32 0.46
N GLY A 198 -1.01 -12.09 0.20
CA GLY A 198 -0.90 -13.46 -0.32
C GLY A 198 -0.16 -13.54 -1.65
N VAL A 199 -0.43 -12.61 -2.58
CA VAL A 199 0.32 -12.49 -3.84
C VAL A 199 1.79 -12.20 -3.55
N TYR A 200 2.09 -11.24 -2.66
CA TYR A 200 3.48 -10.92 -2.33
C TYR A 200 4.22 -12.10 -1.69
N LEU A 201 3.62 -12.73 -0.68
CA LEU A 201 4.24 -13.90 -0.02
C LEU A 201 4.53 -15.05 -0.99
N ARG A 202 3.69 -15.20 -2.03
CA ARG A 202 3.84 -16.25 -3.04
C ARG A 202 4.83 -15.89 -4.15
N THR A 203 4.88 -14.62 -4.56
CA THR A 203 5.61 -14.20 -5.75
C THR A 203 6.88 -13.42 -5.45
N ARG A 204 6.97 -12.79 -4.29
CA ARG A 204 8.02 -11.83 -3.91
C ARG A 204 8.20 -10.73 -4.96
N ASN A 205 7.09 -10.29 -5.57
CA ASN A 205 7.10 -9.36 -6.69
C ASN A 205 6.08 -8.25 -6.49
N VAL A 206 6.56 -7.01 -6.35
CA VAL A 206 5.72 -5.81 -6.17
C VAL A 206 4.84 -5.55 -7.39
N VAL A 207 5.35 -5.78 -8.61
CA VAL A 207 4.57 -5.52 -9.83
C VAL A 207 3.39 -6.48 -9.96
N ALA A 208 3.52 -7.73 -9.48
CA ALA A 208 2.39 -8.65 -9.40
C ALA A 208 1.31 -8.14 -8.43
N CYS A 209 1.71 -7.53 -7.30
CA CYS A 209 0.77 -6.88 -6.38
C CYS A 209 0.13 -5.63 -7.00
N ILE A 210 0.90 -4.80 -7.72
CA ILE A 210 0.36 -3.65 -8.48
C ILE A 210 -0.72 -4.12 -9.47
N LEU A 211 -0.53 -5.24 -10.18
CA LEU A 211 -1.55 -5.80 -11.07
C LEU A 211 -2.81 -6.22 -10.30
N THR A 212 -2.65 -6.90 -9.14
CA THR A 212 -3.77 -7.26 -8.25
C THR A 212 -4.54 -6.01 -7.84
N HIS A 213 -3.84 -5.01 -7.33
CA HIS A 213 -4.41 -3.76 -6.83
C HIS A 213 -5.06 -2.94 -7.96
N THR A 214 -4.46 -2.93 -9.15
CA THR A 214 -5.04 -2.27 -10.33
C THR A 214 -6.39 -2.89 -10.70
N VAL A 215 -6.50 -4.21 -10.72
CA VAL A 215 -7.78 -4.89 -10.99
C VAL A 215 -8.84 -4.47 -9.97
N ILE A 216 -8.48 -4.43 -8.69
CA ILE A 216 -9.38 -4.02 -7.61
C ILE A 216 -9.80 -2.55 -7.77
N ASN A 217 -8.84 -1.63 -7.89
CA ASN A 217 -9.12 -0.19 -7.89
C ASN A 217 -9.80 0.29 -9.17
N VAL A 218 -9.51 -0.32 -10.33
CA VAL A 218 -10.25 -0.01 -11.56
C VAL A 218 -11.74 -0.30 -11.38
N VAL A 219 -12.08 -1.43 -10.79
CA VAL A 219 -13.50 -1.77 -10.56
C VAL A 219 -14.10 -0.88 -9.48
N MET A 220 -13.43 -0.73 -8.33
CA MET A 220 -13.97 0.01 -7.17
C MET A 220 -14.08 1.51 -7.39
N VAL A 221 -13.16 2.11 -8.13
CA VAL A 221 -13.08 3.58 -8.30
C VAL A 221 -13.63 4.06 -9.64
N LEU A 222 -13.49 3.29 -10.71
CA LEU A 222 -13.91 3.72 -12.05
C LEU A 222 -15.23 3.08 -12.49
N VAL A 223 -15.45 1.80 -12.16
CA VAL A 223 -16.63 1.05 -12.66
C VAL A 223 -17.80 1.16 -11.66
N LEU A 224 -17.60 0.76 -10.41
CA LEU A 224 -18.67 0.71 -9.42
C LEU A 224 -19.40 2.06 -9.22
N PRO A 225 -18.72 3.23 -9.14
CA PRO A 225 -19.40 4.51 -8.98
C PRO A 225 -20.28 4.94 -10.15
N ALA A 226 -20.14 4.31 -11.31
CA ALA A 226 -21.01 4.58 -12.46
C ALA A 226 -22.40 3.92 -12.34
N PHE A 227 -22.58 3.06 -11.33
CA PHE A 227 -23.84 2.33 -11.05
C PHE A 227 -24.47 2.71 -9.70
N LEU A 228 -23.88 3.65 -8.98
CA LEU A 228 -24.40 4.24 -7.74
C LEU A 228 -25.09 5.57 -8.03
#